data_aeaa4d7622056c32d77123254db56ac8
#
_entry.id   aeaa4d7622056c32d77123254db56ac8
#
_cell.length_a   1.000
_cell.length_b   1.000
_cell.length_c   1.000
_cell.angle_alpha   90.00
_cell.angle_beta   90.00
_cell.angle_gamma   90.00
#
_symmetry.space_group_name_H-M   'P 1'
#
loop_
_entity.id
_entity.type
_entity.pdbx_description
1 polymer ?
#
loop_
_entity_poly.entity_id
_entity_poly.type
_entity_poly.pdbx_seq_one_letter_code
_entity_poly.pdbx_strand_id
1 'polypeptide(L)'
;MGKTKKARVAAAVMKKSRGSPRSTISSSSPLGLLALHLLEQWRKAGRDGIVFLSENENRAERLGSLLHSLDPSLDVLVFPRLNTLPFDGLEPSREIAGRRSSVLRRLATTKKPLFLVSTAEAIMELLPLPTSWGRLSINLKVGATFAEQDLQTRVEALGYDLDEEAEYPGTALFHGKTFEIFPAGAFGPFRIEHSGRAIHRIVAVDPAEHDAVFEANELLIDPMSERLALGGKQGERATLSDYCR
;
A
#
# COMPACT_ATOMS: atom_id res chain seq x y z
N MET A 1 20.78 -37.00 -22.45
CA MET A 1 21.61 -36.13 -21.56
C MET A 1 21.21 -34.68 -21.85
N GLY A 2 20.26 -34.15 -21.11
CA GLY A 2 19.73 -32.79 -21.24
C GLY A 2 20.26 -31.90 -20.11
N LYS A 3 21.07 -30.93 -20.44
CA LYS A 3 21.58 -29.93 -19.50
C LYS A 3 20.50 -28.89 -19.22
N THR A 4 19.98 -28.92 -18.04
CA THR A 4 19.07 -27.90 -17.48
C THR A 4 19.82 -26.57 -17.37
N LYS A 5 19.47 -25.60 -18.20
CA LYS A 5 19.89 -24.21 -18.06
C LYS A 5 19.13 -23.59 -16.85
N LYS A 6 19.81 -23.42 -15.74
CA LYS A 6 19.34 -22.54 -14.66
C LYS A 6 19.25 -21.12 -15.19
N ALA A 7 18.03 -20.61 -15.31
CA ALA A 7 17.79 -19.22 -15.63
C ALA A 7 18.29 -18.33 -14.47
N ARG A 8 19.34 -17.58 -14.72
CA ARG A 8 19.77 -16.46 -13.89
C ARG A 8 18.80 -15.30 -14.20
N VAL A 9 17.78 -15.11 -13.37
CA VAL A 9 17.05 -13.85 -13.36
C VAL A 9 17.93 -12.85 -12.63
N ALA A 10 18.67 -12.07 -13.38
CA ALA A 10 19.44 -10.96 -12.85
C ALA A 10 18.57 -9.71 -12.87
N ALA A 11 18.43 -9.10 -11.70
CA ALA A 11 17.94 -7.75 -11.52
C ALA A 11 18.57 -6.80 -12.54
N ALA A 12 17.79 -6.05 -13.26
CA ALA A 12 18.12 -4.69 -13.67
C ALA A 12 17.12 -4.14 -14.68
N VAL A 13 16.26 -3.27 -14.25
CA VAL A 13 15.88 -2.13 -15.09
C VAL A 13 16.47 -0.90 -14.40
N MET A 14 17.71 -0.60 -14.71
CA MET A 14 18.34 0.65 -14.35
C MET A 14 18.53 1.51 -15.60
N LYS A 15 17.88 2.68 -15.63
CA LYS A 15 18.31 3.78 -16.51
C LYS A 15 19.78 4.09 -16.24
N LYS A 16 20.60 4.12 -17.28
CA LYS A 16 22.01 4.48 -17.24
C LYS A 16 22.22 5.87 -16.62
N SER A 17 22.59 5.95 -15.35
CA SER A 17 23.29 7.09 -14.80
C SER A 17 24.79 6.85 -14.93
N ARG A 18 25.55 7.85 -15.38
CA ARG A 18 26.99 7.78 -15.57
C ARG A 18 27.70 7.65 -14.21
N GLY A 19 28.38 6.54 -14.02
CA GLY A 19 29.62 6.50 -13.24
C GLY A 19 29.53 6.54 -11.72
N SER A 20 28.84 5.59 -11.08
CA SER A 20 29.10 5.25 -9.67
C SER A 20 29.59 3.81 -9.55
N PRO A 21 30.55 3.52 -8.62
CA PRO A 21 31.02 2.16 -8.43
C PRO A 21 29.85 1.26 -8.03
N ARG A 22 29.65 0.20 -8.78
CA ARG A 22 28.65 -0.82 -8.49
C ARG A 22 29.09 -1.60 -7.25
N SER A 23 28.53 -1.28 -6.09
CA SER A 23 28.64 -2.17 -4.94
C SER A 23 27.66 -3.33 -5.15
N THR A 24 28.17 -4.55 -5.23
CA THR A 24 27.36 -5.75 -5.37
C THR A 24 27.19 -6.36 -3.99
N ILE A 25 25.96 -6.31 -3.44
CA ILE A 25 25.59 -7.10 -2.27
C ILE A 25 24.85 -8.34 -2.78
N SER A 26 25.20 -9.50 -2.22
CA SER A 26 24.53 -10.77 -2.52
C SER A 26 23.12 -10.77 -1.93
N SER A 27 22.17 -11.40 -2.65
CA SER A 27 20.82 -11.67 -2.13
C SER A 27 20.82 -12.51 -0.84
N SER A 28 21.87 -13.25 -0.59
CA SER A 28 22.08 -14.05 0.63
C SER A 28 22.67 -13.26 1.80
N SER A 29 22.98 -11.97 1.63
CA SER A 29 23.53 -11.15 2.72
C SER A 29 22.57 -11.05 3.89
N PRO A 30 23.09 -10.97 5.15
CA PRO A 30 22.26 -10.70 6.31
C PRO A 30 21.38 -9.47 6.12
N LEU A 31 20.11 -9.56 6.55
CA LEU A 31 19.12 -8.54 6.28
C LEU A 31 19.53 -7.14 6.78
N GLY A 32 20.17 -7.07 7.95
CA GLY A 32 20.67 -5.82 8.52
C GLY A 32 21.74 -5.17 7.64
N LEU A 33 22.67 -5.95 7.09
CA LEU A 33 23.70 -5.44 6.20
C LEU A 33 23.09 -4.92 4.89
N LEU A 34 22.10 -5.66 4.36
CA LEU A 34 21.36 -5.23 3.19
C LEU A 34 20.60 -3.92 3.44
N ALA A 35 19.91 -3.80 4.57
CA ALA A 35 19.17 -2.58 4.93
C ALA A 35 20.12 -1.36 5.05
N LEU A 36 21.24 -1.50 5.73
CA LEU A 36 22.23 -0.42 5.84
C LEU A 36 22.78 0.00 4.48
N HIS A 37 23.08 -0.97 3.61
CA HIS A 37 23.53 -0.67 2.26
C HIS A 37 22.47 0.07 1.45
N LEU A 38 21.22 -0.36 1.53
CA LEU A 38 20.11 0.29 0.83
C LEU A 38 19.86 1.71 1.35
N LEU A 39 20.00 1.95 2.66
CA LEU A 39 19.97 3.30 3.24
C LEU A 39 21.09 4.19 2.71
N GLU A 40 22.29 3.62 2.55
CA GLU A 40 23.39 4.36 1.94
C GLU A 40 23.12 4.71 0.48
N GLN A 41 22.53 3.79 -0.29
CA GLN A 41 22.10 4.06 -1.66
C GLN A 41 20.99 5.11 -1.70
N TRP A 42 20.01 5.04 -0.79
CA TRP A 42 18.96 6.04 -0.66
C TRP A 42 19.51 7.44 -0.47
N ARG A 43 20.47 7.61 0.45
CA ARG A 43 21.13 8.91 0.70
C ARG A 43 21.85 9.44 -0.54
N LYS A 44 22.34 8.55 -1.42
CA LYS A 44 23.01 8.90 -2.68
C LYS A 44 22.04 9.13 -3.83
N ALA A 45 20.84 8.54 -3.79
CA ALA A 45 19.83 8.65 -4.86
C ALA A 45 19.23 10.06 -4.96
N GLY A 46 19.26 10.84 -3.88
CA GLY A 46 18.79 12.22 -3.88
C GLY A 46 17.27 12.32 -4.05
N ARG A 47 16.81 12.75 -5.25
CA ARG A 47 15.38 12.90 -5.56
C ARG A 47 14.77 11.68 -6.21
N ASP A 48 15.56 10.70 -6.56
CA ASP A 48 15.09 9.47 -7.18
C ASP A 48 14.65 8.49 -6.09
N GLY A 49 13.54 7.80 -6.27
CA GLY A 49 13.11 6.70 -5.40
C GLY A 49 13.96 5.44 -5.61
N ILE A 50 13.81 4.48 -4.72
CA ILE A 50 14.44 3.15 -4.85
C ILE A 50 13.36 2.09 -4.97
N VAL A 51 13.51 1.20 -5.95
CA VAL A 51 12.73 -0.04 -6.06
C VAL A 51 13.65 -1.21 -5.78
N PHE A 52 13.35 -1.98 -4.74
CA PHE A 52 14.10 -3.18 -4.38
C PHE A 52 13.23 -4.42 -4.56
N LEU A 53 13.74 -5.40 -5.31
CA LEU A 53 13.06 -6.69 -5.51
C LEU A 53 13.69 -7.75 -4.62
N SER A 54 12.88 -8.21 -3.68
CA SER A 54 13.21 -9.30 -2.77
C SER A 54 12.98 -10.66 -3.43
N GLU A 55 13.67 -11.68 -2.97
CA GLU A 55 13.51 -13.06 -3.42
C GLU A 55 12.19 -13.70 -2.98
N ASN A 56 11.60 -13.22 -1.89
CA ASN A 56 10.31 -13.67 -1.36
C ASN A 56 9.65 -12.60 -0.48
N GLU A 57 8.35 -12.79 -0.20
CA GLU A 57 7.54 -11.83 0.55
C GLU A 57 7.97 -11.67 2.01
N ASN A 58 8.26 -12.77 2.71
CA ASN A 58 8.70 -12.69 4.11
C ASN A 58 9.95 -11.82 4.25
N ARG A 59 10.89 -11.96 3.32
CA ARG A 59 12.09 -11.13 3.29
C ARG A 59 11.77 -9.67 2.93
N ALA A 60 10.82 -9.44 2.01
CA ALA A 60 10.35 -8.10 1.66
C ALA A 60 9.73 -7.38 2.86
N GLU A 61 8.83 -8.03 3.57
CA GLU A 61 8.17 -7.49 4.78
C GLU A 61 9.18 -7.15 5.88
N ARG A 62 10.06 -8.09 6.20
CA ARG A 62 11.10 -7.88 7.21
C ARG A 62 12.08 -6.77 6.83
N LEU A 63 12.40 -6.64 5.54
CA LEU A 63 13.25 -5.55 5.05
C LEU A 63 12.52 -4.21 5.17
N GLY A 64 11.25 -4.14 4.77
CA GLY A 64 10.44 -2.92 4.90
C GLY A 64 10.35 -2.45 6.34
N SER A 65 10.02 -3.35 7.26
CA SER A 65 9.97 -3.06 8.70
C SER A 65 11.32 -2.61 9.25
N LEU A 66 12.41 -3.24 8.84
CA LEU A 66 13.75 -2.88 9.29
C LEU A 66 14.18 -1.52 8.77
N LEU A 67 13.92 -1.20 7.50
CA LEU A 67 14.21 0.11 6.91
C LEU A 67 13.47 1.23 7.65
N HIS A 68 12.18 1.02 7.93
CA HIS A 68 11.37 1.96 8.69
C HIS A 68 11.87 2.14 10.13
N SER A 69 12.32 1.06 10.79
CA SER A 69 12.88 1.11 12.15
C SER A 69 14.24 1.83 12.19
N LEU A 70 15.06 1.68 11.16
CA LEU A 70 16.37 2.33 11.06
C LEU A 70 16.27 3.82 10.71
N ASP A 71 15.27 4.18 9.93
CA ASP A 71 15.00 5.58 9.56
C ASP A 71 13.50 5.81 9.42
N PRO A 72 12.79 6.22 10.50
CA PRO A 72 11.34 6.47 10.48
C PRO A 72 10.91 7.61 9.54
N SER A 73 11.84 8.42 9.06
CA SER A 73 11.54 9.48 8.08
C SER A 73 11.38 8.97 6.66
N LEU A 74 11.78 7.71 6.41
CA LEU A 74 11.65 7.08 5.10
C LEU A 74 10.18 6.72 4.81
N ASP A 75 9.76 7.07 3.61
CA ASP A 75 8.51 6.57 3.06
C ASP A 75 8.74 5.19 2.41
N VAL A 76 8.65 4.13 3.23
CA VAL A 76 8.85 2.75 2.81
C VAL A 76 7.51 2.11 2.49
N LEU A 77 7.35 1.61 1.28
CA LEU A 77 6.19 0.86 0.83
C LEU A 77 6.57 -0.59 0.53
N VAL A 78 5.80 -1.53 1.05
CA VAL A 78 5.92 -2.94 0.69
C VAL A 78 4.73 -3.32 -0.18
N PHE A 79 4.99 -3.67 -1.45
CA PHE A 79 3.94 -4.08 -2.39
C PHE A 79 3.90 -5.61 -2.48
N PRO A 80 2.88 -6.25 -1.87
CA PRO A 80 2.76 -7.70 -1.82
C PRO A 80 2.23 -8.28 -3.14
N ARG A 81 2.48 -9.57 -3.40
CA ARG A 81 1.77 -10.32 -4.44
C ARG A 81 0.35 -10.63 -3.99
N LEU A 82 -0.52 -10.99 -4.92
CA LEU A 82 -1.80 -11.59 -4.59
C LEU A 82 -1.59 -12.97 -3.95
N ASN A 83 -2.38 -13.29 -2.93
CA ASN A 83 -2.33 -14.59 -2.25
C ASN A 83 -3.24 -15.66 -2.90
N THR A 84 -3.69 -15.40 -4.12
CA THR A 84 -4.46 -16.30 -4.97
C THR A 84 -3.72 -16.57 -6.27
N LEU A 85 -4.00 -17.71 -6.88
CA LEU A 85 -3.44 -18.03 -8.20
C LEU A 85 -4.35 -17.51 -9.31
N PRO A 86 -3.80 -17.15 -10.47
CA PRO A 86 -4.62 -16.86 -11.64
C PRO A 86 -5.50 -18.06 -11.98
N PHE A 87 -6.80 -17.80 -12.17
CA PHE A 87 -7.81 -18.79 -12.57
C PHE A 87 -8.25 -19.81 -11.51
N ASP A 88 -7.85 -19.66 -10.24
CA ASP A 88 -8.36 -20.52 -9.15
C ASP A 88 -9.78 -20.16 -8.69
N GLY A 89 -10.31 -19.03 -9.18
CA GLY A 89 -11.64 -18.55 -8.84
C GLY A 89 -11.77 -17.98 -7.43
N LEU A 90 -10.67 -17.85 -6.70
CA LEU A 90 -10.65 -17.31 -5.36
C LEU A 90 -10.39 -15.79 -5.38
N GLU A 91 -11.04 -15.08 -4.48
CA GLU A 91 -10.71 -13.67 -4.24
C GLU A 91 -9.50 -13.56 -3.31
N PRO A 92 -8.61 -12.58 -3.51
CA PRO A 92 -7.54 -12.30 -2.58
C PRO A 92 -8.10 -11.93 -1.21
N SER A 93 -7.33 -12.18 -0.15
CA SER A 93 -7.70 -11.71 1.18
C SER A 93 -7.87 -10.18 1.17
N ARG A 94 -8.84 -9.68 1.93
CA ARG A 94 -9.11 -8.24 2.05
C ARG A 94 -7.88 -7.46 2.49
N GLU A 95 -7.10 -8.01 3.41
CA GLU A 95 -5.85 -7.41 3.86
C GLU A 95 -4.87 -7.19 2.70
N ILE A 96 -4.59 -8.23 1.91
CA ILE A 96 -3.66 -8.14 0.77
C ILE A 96 -4.21 -7.20 -0.31
N ALA A 97 -5.47 -7.35 -0.68
CA ALA A 97 -6.11 -6.51 -1.69
C ALA A 97 -6.10 -5.03 -1.28
N GLY A 98 -6.43 -4.72 -0.03
CA GLY A 98 -6.41 -3.37 0.52
C GLY A 98 -5.00 -2.78 0.60
N ARG A 99 -4.00 -3.55 1.06
CA ARG A 99 -2.60 -3.11 1.08
C ARG A 99 -2.09 -2.76 -0.31
N ARG A 100 -2.36 -3.61 -1.31
CA ARG A 100 -2.00 -3.35 -2.71
C ARG A 100 -2.64 -2.05 -3.22
N SER A 101 -3.94 -1.91 -2.98
CA SER A 101 -4.71 -0.73 -3.37
C SER A 101 -4.11 0.56 -2.78
N SER A 102 -3.83 0.57 -1.49
CA SER A 102 -3.22 1.72 -0.80
C SER A 102 -1.83 2.04 -1.33
N VAL A 103 -0.98 1.04 -1.56
CA VAL A 103 0.36 1.23 -2.12
C VAL A 103 0.28 1.79 -3.54
N LEU A 104 -0.55 1.24 -4.41
CA LEU A 104 -0.72 1.71 -5.79
C LEU A 104 -1.23 3.16 -5.84
N ARG A 105 -2.21 3.51 -5.02
CA ARG A 105 -2.66 4.89 -4.92
C ARG A 105 -1.53 5.81 -4.47
N ARG A 106 -0.75 5.44 -3.44
CA ARG A 106 0.39 6.24 -2.96
C ARG A 106 1.42 6.43 -4.07
N LEU A 107 1.79 5.37 -4.78
CA LEU A 107 2.69 5.44 -5.93
C LEU A 107 2.16 6.37 -7.04
N ALA A 108 0.85 6.31 -7.32
CA ALA A 108 0.22 7.12 -8.36
C ALA A 108 0.11 8.61 -8.01
N THR A 109 0.03 8.95 -6.72
CA THR A 109 -0.29 10.32 -6.28
C THR A 109 0.88 11.05 -5.62
N THR A 110 1.90 10.34 -5.13
CA THR A 110 3.05 10.97 -4.48
C THR A 110 4.00 11.59 -5.51
N LYS A 111 4.58 12.72 -5.13
CA LYS A 111 5.68 13.36 -5.86
C LYS A 111 7.00 13.30 -5.07
N LYS A 112 6.94 12.73 -3.88
CA LYS A 112 8.11 12.55 -3.02
C LYS A 112 8.84 11.26 -3.40
N PRO A 113 10.16 11.23 -3.29
CA PRO A 113 10.88 9.98 -3.43
C PRO A 113 10.42 8.99 -2.36
N LEU A 114 10.28 7.74 -2.72
CA LEU A 114 9.88 6.68 -1.82
C LEU A 114 10.73 5.43 -2.03
N PHE A 115 10.70 4.56 -1.03
CA PHE A 115 11.36 3.27 -1.07
C PHE A 115 10.32 2.18 -1.28
N LEU A 116 10.34 1.53 -2.44
CA LEU A 116 9.44 0.44 -2.76
C LEU A 116 10.15 -0.90 -2.62
N VAL A 117 9.63 -1.75 -1.77
CA VAL A 117 10.08 -3.14 -1.64
C VAL A 117 9.00 -4.06 -2.20
N SER A 118 9.36 -4.99 -3.06
CA SER A 118 8.42 -5.92 -3.67
C SER A 118 9.11 -7.23 -4.06
N THR A 119 8.40 -8.14 -4.71
CA THR A 119 8.93 -9.36 -5.30
C THR A 119 8.79 -9.33 -6.83
N ALA A 120 9.56 -10.18 -7.51
CA ALA A 120 9.44 -10.29 -8.96
C ALA A 120 8.03 -10.74 -9.40
N GLU A 121 7.39 -11.61 -8.62
CA GLU A 121 6.03 -12.09 -8.88
C GLU A 121 5.01 -10.94 -8.81
N ALA A 122 5.06 -10.12 -7.76
CA ALA A 122 4.13 -9.02 -7.55
C ALA A 122 4.21 -7.96 -8.66
N ILE A 123 5.41 -7.66 -9.16
CA ILE A 123 5.60 -6.61 -10.18
C ILE A 123 5.23 -7.06 -11.60
N MET A 124 5.12 -8.37 -11.84
CA MET A 124 4.74 -8.92 -13.15
C MET A 124 3.23 -8.90 -13.40
N GLU A 125 2.45 -8.62 -12.37
CA GLU A 125 1.00 -8.54 -12.50
C GLU A 125 0.57 -7.27 -13.27
N LEU A 126 -0.52 -7.38 -14.01
CA LEU A 126 -1.11 -6.25 -14.72
C LEU A 126 -1.98 -5.44 -13.76
N LEU A 127 -1.70 -4.15 -13.68
CA LEU A 127 -2.26 -3.22 -12.72
C LEU A 127 -3.23 -2.23 -13.39
N PRO A 128 -4.12 -1.56 -12.62
CA PRO A 128 -4.85 -0.41 -13.13
C PRO A 128 -3.91 0.71 -13.60
N LEU A 129 -4.41 1.64 -14.41
CA LEU A 129 -3.62 2.81 -14.78
C LEU A 129 -3.36 3.72 -13.56
N PRO A 130 -2.18 4.35 -13.45
CA PRO A 130 -1.92 5.33 -12.38
C PRO A 130 -2.96 6.45 -12.31
N THR A 131 -3.49 6.86 -13.47
CA THR A 131 -4.53 7.91 -13.57
C THR A 131 -5.88 7.53 -13.00
N SER A 132 -6.13 6.23 -12.76
CA SER A 132 -7.41 5.75 -12.21
C SER A 132 -7.60 6.10 -10.72
N TRP A 133 -6.52 6.35 -9.99
CA TRP A 133 -6.56 6.50 -8.52
C TRP A 133 -7.03 7.87 -8.04
N GLY A 134 -6.92 8.92 -8.85
CA GLY A 134 -7.11 10.30 -8.39
C GLY A 134 -8.52 10.67 -7.87
N ARG A 135 -9.53 9.82 -8.06
CA ARG A 135 -10.93 10.07 -7.68
C ARG A 135 -11.58 8.98 -6.85
N LEU A 136 -10.84 7.94 -6.54
CA LEU A 136 -11.40 6.75 -5.88
C LEU A 136 -11.34 6.81 -4.36
N SER A 137 -10.46 7.62 -3.78
CA SER A 137 -10.30 7.68 -2.32
C SER A 137 -11.21 8.75 -1.71
N ILE A 138 -11.65 8.51 -0.48
CA ILE A 138 -12.38 9.49 0.34
C ILE A 138 -11.40 10.09 1.32
N ASN A 139 -11.31 11.42 1.37
CA ASN A 139 -10.48 12.13 2.34
C ASN A 139 -11.38 12.78 3.39
N LEU A 140 -11.34 12.29 4.61
CA LEU A 140 -12.00 12.86 5.77
C LEU A 140 -11.01 13.76 6.53
N LYS A 141 -11.46 14.96 6.94
CA LYS A 141 -10.64 15.92 7.69
C LYS A 141 -11.40 16.45 8.88
N VAL A 142 -10.69 16.68 9.97
CA VAL A 142 -11.24 17.38 11.13
C VAL A 142 -11.72 18.76 10.68
N GLY A 143 -12.92 19.15 11.08
CA GLY A 143 -13.60 20.38 10.66
C GLY A 143 -14.36 20.29 9.34
N ALA A 144 -14.17 19.24 8.54
CA ALA A 144 -14.96 19.04 7.33
C ALA A 144 -16.37 18.54 7.65
N THR A 145 -17.29 18.77 6.72
CA THR A 145 -18.68 18.31 6.82
C THR A 145 -18.96 17.19 5.83
N PHE A 146 -19.83 16.27 6.22
CA PHE A 146 -20.32 15.19 5.34
C PHE A 146 -21.81 14.93 5.58
N ALA A 147 -22.48 14.30 4.62
CA ALA A 147 -23.79 13.71 4.82
C ALA A 147 -23.58 12.19 5.08
N GLU A 148 -24.09 11.68 6.19
CA GLU A 148 -23.86 10.30 6.63
C GLU A 148 -24.26 9.29 5.56
N GLN A 149 -25.46 9.43 5.01
CA GLN A 149 -25.95 8.53 3.96
C GLN A 149 -25.10 8.58 2.66
N ASP A 150 -24.58 9.76 2.29
CA ASP A 150 -23.68 9.90 1.15
C ASP A 150 -22.32 9.25 1.43
N LEU A 151 -21.78 9.44 2.64
CA LEU A 151 -20.54 8.81 3.06
C LEU A 151 -20.66 7.29 3.10
N GLN A 152 -21.76 6.76 3.66
CA GLN A 152 -22.04 5.34 3.70
C GLN A 152 -22.05 4.72 2.30
N THR A 153 -22.84 5.30 1.38
CA THR A 153 -22.90 4.84 -0.02
C THR A 153 -21.54 4.86 -0.70
N ARG A 154 -20.74 5.88 -0.44
CA ARG A 154 -19.38 6.00 -1.00
C ARG A 154 -18.42 4.98 -0.41
N VAL A 155 -18.52 4.69 0.88
CA VAL A 155 -17.70 3.68 1.57
C VAL A 155 -18.03 2.28 1.03
N GLU A 156 -19.30 1.95 0.87
CA GLU A 156 -19.74 0.71 0.22
C GLU A 156 -19.22 0.61 -1.23
N ALA A 157 -19.29 1.69 -2.00
CA ALA A 157 -18.76 1.72 -3.38
C ALA A 157 -17.23 1.54 -3.45
N LEU A 158 -16.49 1.79 -2.37
CA LEU A 158 -15.07 1.47 -2.23
C LEU A 158 -14.82 0.02 -1.80
N GLY A 159 -15.86 -0.80 -1.65
CA GLY A 159 -15.76 -2.22 -1.33
C GLY A 159 -15.69 -2.52 0.16
N TYR A 160 -16.12 -1.59 1.01
CA TYR A 160 -16.26 -1.85 2.45
C TYR A 160 -17.61 -2.49 2.74
N ASP A 161 -17.61 -3.45 3.65
CA ASP A 161 -18.83 -4.02 4.21
C ASP A 161 -19.25 -3.20 5.42
N LEU A 162 -20.56 -2.94 5.51
CA LEU A 162 -21.14 -2.38 6.72
C LEU A 162 -21.41 -3.52 7.69
N ASP A 163 -20.86 -3.44 8.88
CA ASP A 163 -20.95 -4.48 9.90
C ASP A 163 -21.30 -3.86 11.26
N GLU A 164 -21.53 -4.69 12.26
CA GLU A 164 -21.78 -4.26 13.64
C GLU A 164 -20.49 -3.82 14.34
N GLU A 165 -19.33 -4.20 13.81
CA GLU A 165 -18.00 -3.86 14.33
C GLU A 165 -16.99 -3.64 13.19
N ALA A 166 -16.02 -2.75 13.41
CA ALA A 166 -14.95 -2.48 12.44
C ALA A 166 -13.66 -3.24 12.79
N GLU A 167 -13.76 -4.57 12.98
CA GLU A 167 -12.65 -5.40 13.47
C GLU A 167 -11.67 -5.85 12.39
N TYR A 168 -12.12 -5.95 11.15
CA TYR A 168 -11.33 -6.51 10.06
C TYR A 168 -11.10 -5.49 8.94
N PRO A 169 -9.96 -5.58 8.21
CA PRO A 169 -9.73 -4.70 7.07
C PRO A 169 -10.90 -4.72 6.08
N GLY A 170 -11.47 -3.55 5.80
CA GLY A 170 -12.60 -3.39 4.90
C GLY A 170 -13.96 -3.45 5.55
N THR A 171 -14.07 -3.42 6.87
CA THR A 171 -15.35 -3.23 7.58
C THR A 171 -15.54 -1.78 8.01
N ALA A 172 -16.79 -1.36 8.13
CA ALA A 172 -17.18 -0.04 8.58
C ALA A 172 -18.49 -0.10 9.37
N LEU A 173 -18.59 0.73 10.41
CA LEU A 173 -19.75 0.87 11.29
C LEU A 173 -20.19 2.33 11.38
N PHE A 174 -21.48 2.60 11.13
CA PHE A 174 -22.09 3.90 11.39
C PHE A 174 -23.00 3.78 12.62
N HIS A 175 -22.64 4.44 13.71
CA HIS A 175 -23.41 4.40 14.95
C HIS A 175 -23.54 5.77 15.61
N GLY A 176 -24.70 6.39 15.47
CA GLY A 176 -25.06 7.63 16.15
C GLY A 176 -24.17 8.82 15.79
N LYS A 177 -23.22 9.17 16.66
CA LYS A 177 -22.26 10.26 16.46
C LYS A 177 -20.85 9.78 16.12
N THR A 178 -20.71 8.51 15.84
CA THR A 178 -19.43 7.88 15.50
C THR A 178 -19.55 7.10 14.20
N PHE A 179 -18.49 7.16 13.45
CA PHE A 179 -18.24 6.30 12.28
C PHE A 179 -16.92 5.60 12.52
N GLU A 180 -16.93 4.29 12.51
CA GLU A 180 -15.71 3.49 12.61
C GLU A 180 -15.44 2.80 11.27
N ILE A 181 -14.17 2.72 10.90
CA ILE A 181 -13.75 2.05 9.67
C ILE A 181 -12.36 1.45 9.85
N PHE A 182 -12.16 0.26 9.30
CA PHE A 182 -10.83 -0.33 9.17
C PHE A 182 -10.33 -0.15 7.74
N PRO A 183 -9.53 0.91 7.46
CA PRO A 183 -9.17 1.27 6.10
C PRO A 183 -8.25 0.27 5.42
N ALA A 184 -8.29 0.25 4.10
CA ALA A 184 -7.37 -0.48 3.26
C ALA A 184 -5.91 -0.14 3.58
N GLY A 185 -5.10 -1.15 3.89
CA GLY A 185 -3.67 -0.98 4.19
C GLY A 185 -3.35 -0.36 5.56
N ALA A 186 -4.33 -0.10 6.41
CA ALA A 186 -4.13 0.33 7.79
C ALA A 186 -3.77 -0.85 8.70
N PHE A 187 -3.16 -0.56 9.86
CA PHE A 187 -2.84 -1.54 10.89
C PHE A 187 -3.96 -1.74 11.91
N GLY A 188 -4.96 -0.87 11.90
CA GLY A 188 -6.10 -0.91 12.80
C GLY A 188 -7.23 0.00 12.34
N PRO A 189 -8.39 -0.06 13.01
CA PRO A 189 -9.53 0.78 12.72
C PRO A 189 -9.30 2.24 13.12
N PHE A 190 -10.12 3.11 12.56
CA PHE A 190 -10.21 4.51 12.91
C PHE A 190 -11.63 4.81 13.36
N ARG A 191 -11.74 5.57 14.45
CA ARG A 191 -13.00 6.14 14.94
C ARG A 191 -13.07 7.61 14.55
N ILE A 192 -14.13 8.00 13.89
CA ILE A 192 -14.44 9.36 13.49
C ILE A 192 -15.62 9.85 14.31
N GLU A 193 -15.38 10.83 15.17
CA GLU A 193 -16.41 11.45 16.01
C GLU A 193 -16.95 12.69 15.29
N HIS A 194 -18.30 12.79 15.21
CA HIS A 194 -18.96 13.90 14.55
C HIS A 194 -20.19 14.38 15.32
N SER A 195 -20.57 15.63 15.11
CA SER A 195 -21.86 16.16 15.57
C SER A 195 -22.61 16.81 14.42
N GLY A 196 -23.82 16.35 14.20
CA GLY A 196 -24.53 16.65 12.96
C GLY A 196 -23.70 16.17 11.75
N ARG A 197 -23.17 17.12 10.97
CA ARG A 197 -22.36 16.81 9.78
C ARG A 197 -20.88 17.11 9.94
N ALA A 198 -20.45 17.73 11.04
CA ALA A 198 -19.06 18.17 11.21
C ALA A 198 -18.21 17.11 11.92
N ILE A 199 -17.05 16.80 11.36
CA ILE A 199 -16.06 15.92 11.97
C ILE A 199 -15.29 16.70 13.04
N HIS A 200 -15.30 16.22 14.27
CA HIS A 200 -14.59 16.85 15.39
C HIS A 200 -13.26 16.17 15.69
N ARG A 201 -13.21 14.86 15.51
CA ARG A 201 -12.05 14.07 15.90
C ARG A 201 -11.92 12.84 15.02
N ILE A 202 -10.67 12.48 14.73
CA ILE A 202 -10.31 11.23 14.03
C ILE A 202 -9.25 10.56 14.89
N VAL A 203 -9.48 9.31 15.29
CA VAL A 203 -8.62 8.56 16.21
C VAL A 203 -8.32 7.19 15.65
N ALA A 204 -7.04 6.82 15.61
CA ALA A 204 -6.63 5.43 15.38
C ALA A 204 -6.91 4.63 16.66
N VAL A 205 -7.47 3.45 16.50
CA VAL A 205 -7.91 2.57 17.59
C VAL A 205 -7.09 1.29 17.56
N ASP A 206 -6.70 0.80 18.72
CA ASP A 206 -6.10 -0.52 18.85
C ASP A 206 -7.16 -1.60 18.57
N PRO A 207 -6.92 -2.53 17.63
CA PRO A 207 -7.93 -3.53 17.27
C PRO A 207 -8.21 -4.56 18.38
N ALA A 208 -7.32 -4.72 19.35
CA ALA A 208 -7.50 -5.70 20.44
C ALA A 208 -8.10 -5.08 21.69
N GLU A 209 -7.68 -3.86 22.03
CA GLU A 209 -8.07 -3.19 23.28
C GLU A 209 -9.14 -2.11 23.06
N HIS A 210 -9.41 -1.74 21.80
CA HIS A 210 -10.34 -0.65 21.40
C HIS A 210 -10.00 0.73 21.96
N ASP A 211 -8.78 0.86 22.49
CA ASP A 211 -8.28 2.12 23.02
C ASP A 211 -7.73 3.04 21.92
N ALA A 212 -7.79 4.35 22.21
CA ALA A 212 -7.24 5.37 21.33
C ALA A 212 -5.70 5.30 21.33
N VAL A 213 -5.09 5.10 20.15
CA VAL A 213 -3.63 5.05 19.99
C VAL A 213 -3.05 6.43 19.68
N PHE A 214 -3.61 7.12 18.69
CA PHE A 214 -3.22 8.48 18.32
C PHE A 214 -4.34 9.22 17.60
N GLU A 215 -4.28 10.54 17.62
CA GLU A 215 -5.20 11.39 16.86
C GLU A 215 -4.63 11.78 15.52
N ALA A 216 -5.48 11.80 14.49
CA ALA A 216 -5.15 12.23 13.15
C ALA A 216 -5.98 13.46 12.74
N ASN A 217 -5.38 14.37 11.96
CA ASN A 217 -6.10 15.52 11.41
C ASN A 217 -6.86 15.16 10.12
N GLU A 218 -6.46 14.09 9.47
CA GLU A 218 -7.10 13.61 8.25
C GLU A 218 -6.97 12.08 8.14
N LEU A 219 -7.96 11.47 7.49
CA LEU A 219 -7.98 10.05 7.17
C LEU A 219 -8.31 9.88 5.69
N LEU A 220 -7.46 9.16 4.99
CA LEU A 220 -7.68 8.78 3.61
C LEU A 220 -8.18 7.33 3.55
N ILE A 221 -9.35 7.15 2.98
CA ILE A 221 -9.99 5.84 2.81
C ILE A 221 -9.79 5.43 1.35
N ASP A 222 -8.97 4.42 1.14
CA ASP A 222 -8.66 3.86 -0.19
C ASP A 222 -9.64 2.72 -0.55
N PRO A 223 -9.83 2.41 -1.84
CA PRO A 223 -10.61 1.24 -2.25
C PRO A 223 -10.04 -0.05 -1.67
N MET A 224 -10.90 -0.99 -1.30
CA MET A 224 -10.50 -2.30 -0.77
C MET A 224 -9.86 -3.22 -1.80
N SER A 225 -9.96 -2.89 -3.09
CA SER A 225 -9.36 -3.69 -4.15
C SER A 225 -8.93 -2.81 -5.32
N GLU A 226 -7.78 -3.13 -5.90
CA GLU A 226 -7.31 -2.52 -7.13
C GLU A 226 -8.24 -2.76 -8.33
N ARG A 227 -9.11 -3.79 -8.27
CA ARG A 227 -10.14 -4.05 -9.29
C ARG A 227 -11.13 -2.91 -9.42
N LEU A 228 -11.45 -2.21 -8.34
CA LEU A 228 -12.33 -1.04 -8.35
C LEU A 228 -11.74 0.12 -9.17
N ALA A 229 -10.42 0.21 -9.23
CA ALA A 229 -9.72 1.19 -10.06
C ALA A 229 -9.77 0.87 -11.57
N LEU A 230 -10.21 -0.33 -11.96
CA LEU A 230 -10.35 -0.73 -13.36
C LEU A 230 -11.61 -0.18 -14.03
N GLY A 231 -12.57 0.32 -13.25
CA GLY A 231 -13.78 0.97 -13.76
C GLY A 231 -14.64 0.13 -14.70
N GLY A 232 -14.61 -1.20 -14.58
CA GLY A 232 -15.39 -2.12 -15.40
C GLY A 232 -15.01 -2.15 -16.89
N LYS A 233 -14.06 -1.34 -17.34
CA LYS A 233 -13.56 -1.37 -18.71
C LYS A 233 -12.48 -2.45 -18.83
N GLN A 234 -12.69 -3.43 -19.68
CA GLN A 234 -11.63 -4.27 -20.24
C GLN A 234 -10.75 -3.34 -21.09
N GLY A 235 -9.87 -2.58 -20.43
CA GLY A 235 -9.12 -1.52 -21.06
C GLY A 235 -7.64 -1.65 -20.77
N GLU A 236 -6.96 -0.57 -20.96
CA GLU A 236 -5.54 -0.43 -20.78
C GLU A 236 -5.10 -0.85 -19.37
N ARG A 237 -4.00 -1.56 -19.31
CA ARG A 237 -3.36 -2.02 -18.08
C ARG A 237 -2.00 -1.37 -17.97
N ALA A 238 -1.54 -1.22 -16.75
CA ALA A 238 -0.21 -0.72 -16.43
C ALA A 238 0.65 -1.83 -15.84
N THR A 239 1.94 -1.58 -15.80
CA THR A 239 2.91 -2.34 -15.02
C THR A 239 3.38 -1.48 -13.85
N LEU A 240 4.04 -2.07 -12.87
CA LEU A 240 4.57 -1.30 -11.74
C LEU A 240 5.57 -0.22 -12.21
N SER A 241 6.27 -0.44 -13.32
CA SER A 241 7.18 0.57 -13.89
C SER A 241 6.47 1.85 -14.35
N ASP A 242 5.18 1.79 -14.68
CA ASP A 242 4.39 2.95 -15.06
C ASP A 242 4.03 3.84 -13.86
N TYR A 243 4.06 3.28 -12.65
CA TYR A 243 3.89 4.00 -11.39
C TYR A 243 5.18 4.64 -10.86
N CYS A 244 6.34 4.17 -11.31
CA CYS A 244 7.66 4.60 -10.84
C CYS A 244 8.33 5.64 -11.76
N ARG A 245 7.55 6.43 -12.50
CA ARG A 245 8.03 7.48 -13.43
C ARG A 245 8.20 8.84 -12.77
#